data_d3201b529070acc6c5cabe9a23eed0a0
#
_entry.id   d3201b529070acc6c5cabe9a23eed0a0
#
_cell.length_a   1.000
_cell.length_b   1.000
_cell.length_c   1.000
_cell.angle_alpha   90.00
_cell.angle_beta   90.00
_cell.angle_gamma   90.00
#
_symmetry.space_group_name_H-M   'P 1'
#
loop_
_entity.id
_entity.type
_entity.pdbx_description
1 polymer ?
#
loop_
_entity_poly.entity_id
_entity_poly.type
_entity_poly.pdbx_seq_one_letter_code
_entity_poly.pdbx_strand_id
1 'polypeptide(L)'
;MNAAPSPRIGLVTDSDINRYVLQKLLSEQHYELALSVNSQRLRQYFLKQQDQPEPDVWLVDVSEPVCQQAFDTLLDKTERVVLVSDEPSPALIGDEHERWCKKLIDKLELLASNGERHANSGQQAEHVLLLAASTGGPAAVNEFLAHLAPGLPIAMVYAQHIETHFDNLLAAGADKKSAYPIRLASGEQRLTVGEVLVVPVDYQLRFLPFGLAVKTRKAWTGQFQPAIDQVSAELAELYRKNMSLIIFSGMCNDGEIGARVTKACGGRVWVQNPDSCVSPDMPNAAIATGCVSEQGSPKQLAQALTALYR
;
A
#
# COMPACT_ATOMS: atom_id res chain seq x y z
N MET A 1 23.97 -21.01 15.74
CA MET A 1 22.93 -20.37 14.92
C MET A 1 23.62 -19.25 14.20
N ASN A 2 23.90 -19.35 12.91
CA ASN A 2 24.48 -18.26 12.13
C ASN A 2 23.40 -17.21 11.93
N ALA A 3 23.61 -16.00 12.45
CA ALA A 3 22.77 -14.86 12.11
C ALA A 3 22.89 -14.64 10.59
N ALA A 4 21.77 -14.40 9.94
CA ALA A 4 21.78 -14.02 8.53
C ALA A 4 22.60 -12.74 8.34
N PRO A 5 23.29 -12.60 7.20
CA PRO A 5 24.08 -11.41 6.93
C PRO A 5 23.16 -10.18 6.90
N SER A 6 23.59 -9.11 7.56
CA SER A 6 22.88 -7.82 7.53
C SER A 6 22.73 -7.35 6.07
N PRO A 7 21.57 -6.78 5.69
CA PRO A 7 21.36 -6.32 4.33
C PRO A 7 22.34 -5.22 3.96
N ARG A 8 22.78 -5.23 2.70
CA ARG A 8 23.67 -4.23 2.13
C ARG A 8 22.86 -3.02 1.69
N ILE A 9 23.20 -1.84 2.21
CA ILE A 9 22.43 -0.60 2.03
C ILE A 9 23.05 0.26 0.92
N GLY A 10 22.21 0.72 -0.02
CA GLY A 10 22.54 1.80 -0.96
C GLY A 10 21.94 3.10 -0.45
N LEU A 11 22.76 4.10 -0.15
CA LEU A 11 22.33 5.40 0.34
C LEU A 11 22.30 6.44 -0.78
N VAL A 12 21.15 7.12 -0.94
CA VAL A 12 20.97 8.23 -1.88
C VAL A 12 20.57 9.49 -1.12
N THR A 13 21.42 10.50 -1.14
CA THR A 13 21.14 11.82 -0.56
C THR A 13 22.00 12.90 -1.22
N ASP A 14 21.43 14.08 -1.43
CA ASP A 14 22.12 15.26 -1.95
C ASP A 14 22.67 16.15 -0.82
N SER A 15 22.25 15.93 0.42
CA SER A 15 22.76 16.63 1.60
C SER A 15 24.01 15.96 2.16
N ASP A 16 25.12 16.67 2.23
CA ASP A 16 26.36 16.15 2.83
C ASP A 16 26.22 15.93 4.34
N ILE A 17 25.39 16.73 5.01
CA ILE A 17 25.10 16.59 6.44
C ILE A 17 24.31 15.31 6.68
N ASN A 18 23.22 15.12 5.95
CA ASN A 18 22.39 13.91 6.07
C ASN A 18 23.18 12.67 5.68
N ARG A 19 24.04 12.76 4.66
CA ARG A 19 24.95 11.67 4.29
C ARG A 19 25.82 11.24 5.46
N TYR A 20 26.47 12.19 6.12
CA TYR A 20 27.31 11.89 7.28
C TYR A 20 26.52 11.24 8.42
N VAL A 21 25.36 11.81 8.76
CA VAL A 21 24.49 11.28 9.83
C VAL A 21 24.02 9.87 9.53
N LEU A 22 23.51 9.63 8.32
CA LEU A 22 23.00 8.33 7.91
C LEU A 22 24.11 7.28 7.82
N GLN A 23 25.29 7.64 7.28
CA GLN A 23 26.44 6.72 7.25
C GLN A 23 26.90 6.33 8.64
N LYS A 24 26.97 7.30 9.56
CA LYS A 24 27.33 7.06 10.96
C LYS A 24 26.32 6.15 11.64
N LEU A 25 25.02 6.43 11.49
CA LEU A 25 23.93 5.63 12.04
C LEU A 25 23.98 4.19 11.53
N LEU A 26 24.11 3.98 10.22
CA LEU A 26 24.21 2.65 9.64
C LEU A 26 25.43 1.87 10.13
N SER A 27 26.58 2.55 10.25
CA SER A 27 27.80 1.94 10.78
C SER A 27 27.69 1.53 12.25
N GLU A 28 27.08 2.38 13.10
CA GLU A 28 26.85 2.09 14.53
C GLU A 28 25.90 0.89 14.73
N GLN A 29 25.00 0.67 13.80
CA GLN A 29 24.06 -0.46 13.79
C GLN A 29 24.56 -1.68 12.99
N HIS A 30 25.83 -1.67 12.58
CA HIS A 30 26.49 -2.77 11.87
C HIS A 30 25.88 -3.12 10.51
N TYR A 31 25.21 -2.18 9.83
CA TYR A 31 24.79 -2.34 8.44
C TYR A 31 25.95 -2.12 7.48
N GLU A 32 26.03 -2.95 6.45
CA GLU A 32 27.01 -2.78 5.38
C GLU A 32 26.53 -1.71 4.38
N LEU A 33 27.32 -0.64 4.23
CA LEU A 33 27.05 0.39 3.22
C LEU A 33 27.68 -0.04 1.89
N ALA A 34 26.86 -0.55 0.97
CA ALA A 34 27.33 -1.01 -0.34
C ALA A 34 27.65 0.16 -1.28
N LEU A 35 26.87 1.25 -1.18
CA LEU A 35 26.98 2.42 -2.04
C LEU A 35 26.47 3.67 -1.32
N SER A 36 27.11 4.82 -1.56
CA SER A 36 26.60 6.13 -1.13
C SER A 36 26.78 7.14 -2.25
N VAL A 37 25.67 7.63 -2.79
CA VAL A 37 25.65 8.50 -3.96
C VAL A 37 24.67 9.68 -3.77
N ASN A 38 24.85 10.71 -4.58
CA ASN A 38 23.86 11.74 -4.77
C ASN A 38 22.93 11.40 -5.96
N SER A 39 21.84 12.16 -6.14
CA SER A 39 20.87 11.96 -7.21
C SER A 39 21.50 11.96 -8.62
N GLN A 40 22.52 12.78 -8.84
CA GLN A 40 23.22 12.86 -10.12
C GLN A 40 24.06 11.61 -10.41
N ARG A 41 24.79 11.11 -9.40
CA ARG A 41 25.61 9.89 -9.50
C ARG A 41 24.75 8.62 -9.57
N LEU A 42 23.57 8.62 -8.98
CA LEU A 42 22.62 7.51 -9.08
C LEU A 42 22.26 7.20 -10.54
N ARG A 43 22.00 8.24 -11.35
CA ARG A 43 21.73 8.06 -12.80
C ARG A 43 22.92 7.42 -13.52
N GLN A 44 24.15 7.82 -13.17
CA GLN A 44 25.36 7.24 -13.76
C GLN A 44 25.57 5.79 -13.32
N TYR A 45 25.21 5.45 -12.08
CA TYR A 45 25.25 4.09 -11.55
C TYR A 45 24.45 3.14 -12.44
N PHE A 46 23.19 3.44 -12.69
CA PHE A 46 22.32 2.59 -13.55
C PHE A 46 22.76 2.55 -15.02
N LEU A 47 23.44 3.58 -15.52
CA LEU A 47 23.98 3.57 -16.89
C LEU A 47 25.23 2.68 -17.04
N LYS A 48 25.98 2.46 -15.96
CA LYS A 48 27.27 1.72 -15.95
C LYS A 48 27.14 0.30 -15.42
N GLN A 49 25.98 -0.10 -14.94
CA GLN A 49 25.77 -1.36 -14.23
C GLN A 49 25.84 -2.55 -15.19
N GLN A 50 27.02 -3.17 -15.30
CA GLN A 50 27.15 -4.49 -15.91
C GLN A 50 27.78 -5.54 -14.97
N ASP A 51 28.47 -5.15 -13.86
CA ASP A 51 29.25 -6.10 -13.03
C ASP A 51 29.25 -5.87 -11.51
N GLN A 52 28.48 -4.93 -10.96
CA GLN A 52 28.46 -4.75 -9.50
C GLN A 52 27.14 -5.23 -8.89
N PRO A 53 27.19 -5.99 -7.79
CA PRO A 53 25.98 -6.45 -7.12
C PRO A 53 25.19 -5.26 -6.57
N GLU A 54 23.92 -5.20 -6.91
CA GLU A 54 22.98 -4.19 -6.41
C GLU A 54 22.84 -4.26 -4.89
N PRO A 55 22.68 -3.11 -4.18
CA PRO A 55 22.31 -3.11 -2.77
C PRO A 55 21.03 -3.92 -2.51
N ASP A 56 20.90 -4.50 -1.32
CA ASP A 56 19.69 -5.26 -0.95
C ASP A 56 18.53 -4.32 -0.60
N VAL A 57 18.85 -3.14 -0.06
CA VAL A 57 17.90 -2.08 0.29
C VAL A 57 18.45 -0.73 -0.14
N TRP A 58 17.63 0.10 -0.76
CA TRP A 58 17.95 1.48 -1.04
C TRP A 58 17.34 2.39 0.04
N LEU A 59 18.15 3.23 0.65
CA LEU A 59 17.73 4.31 1.55
C LEU A 59 17.84 5.64 0.81
N VAL A 60 16.70 6.28 0.55
CA VAL A 60 16.62 7.55 -0.18
C VAL A 60 16.18 8.65 0.77
N ASP A 61 17.00 9.66 0.92
CA ASP A 61 16.66 10.89 1.62
C ASP A 61 15.98 11.85 0.63
N VAL A 62 14.66 12.03 0.77
CA VAL A 62 13.84 12.93 -0.07
C VAL A 62 13.51 14.24 0.63
N SER A 63 14.28 14.60 1.64
CA SER A 63 14.11 15.89 2.35
C SER A 63 14.31 17.10 1.43
N GLU A 64 15.02 16.92 0.31
CA GLU A 64 15.20 17.94 -0.72
C GLU A 64 14.45 17.58 -2.03
N PRO A 65 13.84 18.58 -2.71
CA PRO A 65 13.08 18.35 -3.95
C PRO A 65 13.85 17.65 -5.07
N VAL A 66 15.18 17.83 -5.11
CA VAL A 66 16.06 17.21 -6.12
C VAL A 66 16.09 15.68 -5.97
N CYS A 67 15.95 15.19 -4.75
CA CYS A 67 15.95 13.75 -4.45
C CYS A 67 14.66 13.05 -4.89
N GLN A 68 13.57 13.78 -5.12
CA GLN A 68 12.33 13.19 -5.63
C GLN A 68 12.54 12.53 -7.00
N GLN A 69 13.29 13.17 -7.90
CA GLN A 69 13.61 12.57 -9.21
C GLN A 69 14.53 11.34 -9.12
N ALA A 70 15.40 11.30 -8.09
CA ALA A 70 16.23 10.12 -7.83
C ALA A 70 15.38 8.95 -7.33
N PHE A 71 14.40 9.23 -6.49
CA PHE A 71 13.41 8.26 -6.02
C PHE A 71 12.61 7.66 -7.18
N ASP A 72 12.06 8.51 -8.07
CA ASP A 72 11.34 8.05 -9.25
C ASP A 72 12.23 7.18 -10.16
N THR A 73 13.50 7.58 -10.32
CA THR A 73 14.49 6.79 -11.11
C THR A 73 14.76 5.43 -10.49
N LEU A 74 14.83 5.34 -9.15
CA LEU A 74 15.00 4.07 -8.44
C LEU A 74 13.79 3.17 -8.65
N LEU A 75 12.58 3.69 -8.47
CA LEU A 75 11.35 2.91 -8.66
C LEU A 75 11.24 2.31 -10.06
N ASP A 76 11.75 3.01 -11.08
CA ASP A 76 11.74 2.53 -12.47
C ASP A 76 12.84 1.50 -12.78
N LYS A 77 13.92 1.48 -12.00
CA LYS A 77 15.16 0.75 -12.35
C LYS A 77 15.51 -0.41 -11.42
N THR A 78 14.94 -0.46 -10.22
CA THR A 78 15.25 -1.51 -9.25
C THR A 78 14.02 -2.27 -8.82
N GLU A 79 14.19 -3.60 -8.63
CA GLU A 79 13.21 -4.46 -7.96
C GLU A 79 13.48 -4.56 -6.44
N ARG A 80 14.49 -3.85 -5.95
CA ARG A 80 14.87 -3.86 -4.55
C ARG A 80 14.00 -2.93 -3.71
N VAL A 81 13.98 -3.18 -2.41
CA VAL A 81 13.25 -2.34 -1.46
C VAL A 81 13.84 -0.95 -1.43
N VAL A 82 13.00 0.08 -1.56
CA VAL A 82 13.39 1.48 -1.42
C VAL A 82 12.74 2.04 -0.16
N LEU A 83 13.57 2.38 0.82
CA LEU A 83 13.16 3.05 2.05
C LEU A 83 13.33 4.56 1.86
N VAL A 84 12.29 5.32 2.19
CA VAL A 84 12.29 6.76 2.06
C VAL A 84 12.46 7.43 3.42
N SER A 85 13.42 8.33 3.54
CA SER A 85 13.50 9.30 4.62
C SER A 85 12.92 10.63 4.15
N ASP A 86 11.71 10.92 4.58
CA ASP A 86 10.94 12.12 4.21
C ASP A 86 11.03 13.25 5.26
N GLU A 87 11.64 12.97 6.39
CA GLU A 87 11.91 13.94 7.44
C GLU A 87 13.38 14.38 7.35
N PRO A 88 13.68 15.70 7.30
CA PRO A 88 15.07 16.15 7.42
C PRO A 88 15.65 15.65 8.74
N SER A 89 16.92 15.27 8.71
CA SER A 89 17.62 14.91 9.96
C SER A 89 17.52 16.09 10.94
N PRO A 90 16.96 15.89 12.13
CA PRO A 90 16.95 16.92 13.15
C PRO A 90 18.39 17.27 13.56
N ALA A 91 18.56 18.35 14.30
CA ALA A 91 19.88 18.75 14.82
C ALA A 91 20.63 17.54 15.39
N LEU A 92 21.94 17.46 15.15
CA LEU A 92 22.80 16.29 15.37
C LEU A 92 22.82 15.73 16.81
N ILE A 93 22.15 16.37 17.76
CA ILE A 93 22.14 16.01 19.20
C ILE A 93 20.76 16.34 19.77
N GLY A 94 20.23 15.48 20.61
CA GLY A 94 19.00 15.69 21.39
C GLY A 94 17.93 14.61 21.17
N ASP A 95 16.87 14.66 21.98
CA ASP A 95 15.80 13.67 22.02
C ASP A 95 15.06 13.50 20.67
N GLU A 96 15.02 14.53 19.84
CA GLU A 96 14.42 14.45 18.51
C GLU A 96 15.30 13.65 17.54
N HIS A 97 16.62 13.84 17.62
CA HIS A 97 17.58 13.08 16.83
C HIS A 97 17.54 11.59 17.21
N GLU A 98 17.55 11.28 18.50
CA GLU A 98 17.47 9.88 18.96
C GLU A 98 16.16 9.20 18.52
N ARG A 99 15.03 9.91 18.61
CA ARG A 99 13.74 9.39 18.12
C ARG A 99 13.71 9.17 16.61
N TRP A 100 14.31 10.08 15.86
CA TRP A 100 14.43 9.96 14.40
C TRP A 100 15.32 8.76 14.01
N CYS A 101 16.50 8.65 14.63
CA CYS A 101 17.41 7.51 14.44
C CYS A 101 16.70 6.18 14.75
N LYS A 102 16.01 6.10 15.89
CA LYS A 102 15.30 4.90 16.30
C LYS A 102 14.22 4.53 15.28
N LYS A 103 13.40 5.47 14.83
CA LYS A 103 12.38 5.22 13.80
C LYS A 103 13.00 4.67 12.51
N LEU A 104 14.13 5.21 12.06
CA LEU A 104 14.78 4.77 10.84
C LEU A 104 15.35 3.35 11.00
N ILE A 105 15.95 3.05 12.15
CA ILE A 105 16.47 1.70 12.45
C ILE A 105 15.33 0.69 12.58
N ASP A 106 14.25 1.02 13.30
CA ASP A 106 13.07 0.16 13.40
C ASP A 106 12.51 -0.19 12.00
N LYS A 107 12.53 0.78 11.06
CA LYS A 107 12.15 0.55 9.65
C LYS A 107 13.12 -0.39 8.94
N LEU A 108 14.42 -0.19 9.09
CA LEU A 108 15.44 -1.05 8.49
C LEU A 108 15.41 -2.46 9.06
N GLU A 109 15.24 -2.62 10.37
CA GLU A 109 15.10 -3.93 11.03
C GLU A 109 13.82 -4.65 10.56
N LEU A 110 12.72 -3.93 10.40
CA LEU A 110 11.49 -4.49 9.86
C LEU A 110 11.71 -5.03 8.43
N LEU A 111 12.45 -4.31 7.60
CA LEU A 111 12.79 -4.75 6.24
C LEU A 111 13.79 -5.91 6.26
N ALA A 112 14.81 -5.87 7.11
CA ALA A 112 15.80 -6.93 7.27
C ALA A 112 15.16 -8.22 7.84
N SER A 113 14.33 -8.10 8.89
CA SER A 113 13.60 -9.23 9.48
C SER A 113 12.51 -9.79 8.57
N ASN A 114 11.94 -8.96 7.70
CA ASN A 114 10.98 -9.39 6.70
C ASN A 114 11.65 -10.16 5.55
N GLY A 115 12.93 -9.92 5.25
CA GLY A 115 13.71 -10.76 4.34
C GLY A 115 13.80 -12.22 4.82
N GLU A 116 13.85 -12.47 6.12
CA GLU A 116 13.86 -13.84 6.68
C GLU A 116 12.45 -14.38 6.98
N ARG A 117 11.51 -13.54 7.39
CA ARG A 117 10.12 -13.94 7.67
C ARG A 117 9.30 -14.14 6.40
N HIS A 118 9.68 -13.51 5.28
CA HIS A 118 8.98 -13.69 3.99
C HIS A 118 9.38 -14.95 3.23
N ALA A 119 10.34 -15.73 3.69
CA ALA A 119 10.45 -17.13 3.26
C ALA A 119 9.27 -17.99 3.76
N ASN A 120 8.49 -17.51 4.75
CA ASN A 120 7.40 -18.27 5.38
C ASN A 120 6.06 -17.52 5.61
N SER A 121 5.93 -16.23 5.22
CA SER A 121 4.63 -15.54 5.37
C SER A 121 4.43 -14.46 4.33
N GLY A 122 3.63 -14.76 3.32
CA GLY A 122 3.01 -13.78 2.46
C GLY A 122 3.73 -13.54 1.14
N GLN A 123 3.43 -14.39 0.16
CA GLN A 123 3.67 -14.10 -1.25
C GLN A 123 3.21 -12.68 -1.56
N GLN A 124 4.08 -11.88 -2.21
CA GLN A 124 3.69 -10.56 -2.72
C GLN A 124 2.39 -10.72 -3.51
N ALA A 125 1.38 -9.91 -3.17
CA ALA A 125 0.11 -10.00 -3.85
C ALA A 125 0.28 -9.50 -5.29
N GLU A 126 0.24 -10.40 -6.26
CA GLU A 126 0.15 -10.05 -7.68
C GLU A 126 -1.19 -9.39 -8.00
N HIS A 127 -2.24 -9.77 -7.27
CA HIS A 127 -3.59 -9.28 -7.46
C HIS A 127 -4.07 -8.53 -6.23
N VAL A 128 -4.70 -7.37 -6.44
CA VAL A 128 -5.34 -6.58 -5.40
C VAL A 128 -6.84 -6.44 -5.67
N LEU A 129 -7.63 -6.57 -4.60
CA LEU A 129 -9.05 -6.32 -4.59
C LEU A 129 -9.35 -5.13 -3.70
N LEU A 130 -9.93 -4.07 -4.27
CA LEU A 130 -10.47 -2.95 -3.50
C LEU A 130 -11.97 -3.18 -3.25
N LEU A 131 -12.35 -3.21 -1.98
CA LEU A 131 -13.72 -3.23 -1.48
C LEU A 131 -14.08 -1.79 -1.14
N ALA A 132 -15.02 -1.19 -1.86
CA ALA A 132 -15.44 0.20 -1.72
C ALA A 132 -16.88 0.27 -1.22
N ALA A 133 -17.14 1.00 -0.14
CA ALA A 133 -18.46 1.01 0.46
C ALA A 133 -18.77 2.27 1.29
N SER A 134 -20.05 2.50 1.58
CA SER A 134 -20.53 3.56 2.46
C SER A 134 -21.73 3.05 3.28
N THR A 135 -22.88 3.69 3.22
CA THR A 135 -24.10 3.31 3.93
C THR A 135 -24.55 1.90 3.58
N GLY A 136 -24.69 1.01 4.58
CA GLY A 136 -24.99 -0.41 4.38
C GLY A 136 -23.78 -1.27 4.00
N GLY A 137 -22.62 -0.63 3.76
CA GLY A 137 -21.37 -1.26 3.36
C GLY A 137 -20.85 -2.32 4.32
N PRO A 138 -20.73 -2.07 5.63
CA PRO A 138 -20.19 -3.07 6.56
C PRO A 138 -20.93 -4.41 6.53
N ALA A 139 -22.26 -4.39 6.42
CA ALA A 139 -23.06 -5.62 6.31
C ALA A 139 -22.80 -6.34 4.97
N ALA A 140 -22.76 -5.61 3.88
CA ALA A 140 -22.53 -6.17 2.54
C ALA A 140 -21.11 -6.75 2.40
N VAL A 141 -20.08 -6.03 2.88
CA VAL A 141 -18.68 -6.51 2.85
C VAL A 141 -18.52 -7.73 3.75
N ASN A 142 -19.10 -7.74 4.94
CA ASN A 142 -19.07 -8.91 5.83
C ASN A 142 -19.74 -10.14 5.19
N GLU A 143 -20.88 -9.97 4.53
CA GLU A 143 -21.54 -11.04 3.78
C GLU A 143 -20.65 -11.55 2.65
N PHE A 144 -20.03 -10.64 1.88
CA PHE A 144 -19.09 -10.98 0.83
C PHE A 144 -17.92 -11.81 1.37
N LEU A 145 -17.24 -11.33 2.41
CA LEU A 145 -16.08 -12.00 3.00
C LEU A 145 -16.44 -13.36 3.62
N ALA A 146 -17.63 -13.48 4.20
CA ALA A 146 -18.12 -14.76 4.77
C ALA A 146 -18.37 -15.85 3.71
N HIS A 147 -18.62 -15.46 2.44
CA HIS A 147 -18.83 -16.39 1.34
C HIS A 147 -17.63 -16.53 0.39
N LEU A 148 -16.58 -15.75 0.64
CA LEU A 148 -15.35 -15.83 -0.15
C LEU A 148 -14.55 -17.09 0.25
N ALA A 149 -14.11 -17.87 -0.74
CA ALA A 149 -13.34 -19.06 -0.43
C ALA A 149 -11.99 -18.72 0.22
N PRO A 150 -11.53 -19.48 1.20
CA PRO A 150 -10.22 -19.24 1.82
C PRO A 150 -9.07 -19.52 0.85
N GLY A 151 -7.92 -18.85 1.08
CA GLY A 151 -6.67 -19.13 0.38
C GLY A 151 -6.58 -18.60 -1.05
N LEU A 152 -7.39 -17.61 -1.43
CA LEU A 152 -7.24 -16.94 -2.73
C LEU A 152 -5.94 -16.13 -2.76
N PRO A 153 -5.21 -16.09 -3.90
CA PRO A 153 -3.92 -15.41 -4.03
C PRO A 153 -4.07 -13.89 -4.22
N ILE A 154 -4.91 -13.26 -3.41
CA ILE A 154 -5.23 -11.83 -3.50
C ILE A 154 -4.98 -11.13 -2.16
N ALA A 155 -4.49 -9.90 -2.21
CA ALA A 155 -4.58 -8.96 -1.09
C ALA A 155 -5.83 -8.11 -1.24
N MET A 156 -6.43 -7.74 -0.13
CA MET A 156 -7.65 -6.93 -0.13
C MET A 156 -7.40 -5.60 0.57
N VAL A 157 -7.96 -4.54 0.00
CA VAL A 157 -8.00 -3.19 0.58
C VAL A 157 -9.46 -2.84 0.79
N TYR A 158 -9.83 -2.34 1.95
CA TYR A 158 -11.20 -1.96 2.25
C TYR A 158 -11.30 -0.46 2.56
N ALA A 159 -11.93 0.29 1.68
CA ALA A 159 -12.23 1.71 1.82
C ALA A 159 -13.72 1.88 2.16
N GLN A 160 -14.01 2.33 3.38
CA GLN A 160 -15.36 2.53 3.91
C GLN A 160 -15.53 3.97 4.36
N HIS A 161 -16.56 4.65 3.84
CA HIS A 161 -16.96 5.94 4.40
C HIS A 161 -17.57 5.74 5.78
N ILE A 162 -16.90 6.23 6.78
CA ILE A 162 -17.29 6.11 8.18
C ILE A 162 -16.74 7.31 8.96
N GLU A 163 -17.32 7.63 10.09
CA GLU A 163 -16.79 8.68 10.94
C GLU A 163 -15.46 8.26 11.57
N THR A 164 -14.60 9.25 11.80
CA THR A 164 -13.34 9.11 12.53
C THR A 164 -13.53 8.31 13.82
N HIS A 165 -12.61 7.42 14.14
CA HIS A 165 -12.60 6.47 15.27
C HIS A 165 -13.48 5.20 15.13
N PHE A 166 -14.37 5.12 14.14
CA PHE A 166 -15.12 3.89 13.88
C PHE A 166 -14.38 2.90 12.95
N ASP A 167 -13.32 3.33 12.27
CA ASP A 167 -12.45 2.47 11.46
C ASP A 167 -11.79 1.35 12.29
N ASN A 168 -11.43 1.62 13.56
CA ASN A 168 -10.97 0.60 14.50
C ASN A 168 -12.05 -0.46 14.80
N LEU A 169 -13.32 -0.06 14.84
CA LEU A 169 -14.44 -0.98 15.04
C LEU A 169 -14.70 -1.85 13.82
N LEU A 170 -14.48 -1.32 12.60
CA LEU A 170 -14.52 -2.14 11.38
C LEU A 170 -13.47 -3.25 11.41
N ALA A 171 -12.24 -2.91 11.81
CA ALA A 171 -11.18 -3.89 11.93
C ALA A 171 -11.43 -4.92 13.08
N ALA A 172 -12.04 -4.48 14.18
CA ALA A 172 -12.35 -5.34 15.34
C ALA A 172 -13.65 -6.13 15.17
N GLY A 173 -14.60 -5.61 14.38
CA GLY A 173 -15.94 -6.16 14.19
C GLY A 173 -16.08 -7.11 13.01
N ALA A 174 -14.96 -7.50 12.38
CA ALA A 174 -14.96 -8.52 11.35
C ALA A 174 -15.68 -9.77 11.85
N ASP A 175 -16.70 -10.17 11.12
CA ASP A 175 -17.47 -11.36 11.47
C ASP A 175 -16.51 -12.55 11.64
N LYS A 176 -16.61 -13.24 12.76
CA LYS A 176 -15.85 -14.46 13.07
C LYS A 176 -15.98 -15.56 12.00
N LYS A 177 -16.87 -15.36 11.04
CA LYS A 177 -17.09 -16.24 9.89
C LYS A 177 -16.17 -15.97 8.69
N SER A 178 -15.49 -14.83 8.64
CA SER A 178 -14.52 -14.55 7.58
C SER A 178 -13.26 -15.38 7.79
N ALA A 179 -12.77 -16.02 6.72
CA ALA A 179 -11.46 -16.66 6.70
C ALA A 179 -10.30 -15.66 6.56
N TYR A 180 -10.61 -14.38 6.35
CA TYR A 180 -9.66 -13.32 6.06
C TYR A 180 -9.54 -12.37 7.25
N PRO A 181 -8.37 -12.29 7.91
CA PRO A 181 -8.14 -11.33 8.97
C PRO A 181 -8.24 -9.90 8.42
N ILE A 182 -8.88 -9.03 9.19
CA ILE A 182 -9.04 -7.61 8.88
C ILE A 182 -8.20 -6.81 9.85
N ARG A 183 -7.41 -5.86 9.33
CA ARG A 183 -6.60 -4.95 10.14
C ARG A 183 -6.68 -3.52 9.61
N LEU A 184 -6.65 -2.56 10.52
CA LEU A 184 -6.56 -1.14 10.17
C LEU A 184 -5.12 -0.81 9.74
N ALA A 185 -4.99 -0.02 8.69
CA ALA A 185 -3.68 0.46 8.27
C ALA A 185 -3.06 1.37 9.34
N SER A 186 -1.80 1.10 9.68
CA SER A 186 -1.03 1.88 10.66
C SER A 186 0.42 1.98 10.22
N GLY A 187 0.91 3.19 9.95
CA GLY A 187 2.29 3.41 9.52
C GLY A 187 2.60 2.87 8.12
N GLU A 188 3.73 2.18 8.00
CA GLU A 188 4.16 1.49 6.79
C GLU A 188 3.89 -0.01 6.92
N GLN A 189 3.27 -0.60 5.91
CA GLN A 189 2.94 -2.03 5.93
C GLN A 189 2.75 -2.58 4.52
N ARG A 190 2.90 -3.89 4.36
CA ARG A 190 2.65 -4.55 3.08
C ARG A 190 1.21 -5.02 2.96
N LEU A 191 0.71 -4.99 1.74
CA LEU A 191 -0.48 -5.72 1.35
C LEU A 191 -0.14 -7.22 1.34
N THR A 192 -0.76 -7.96 2.22
CA THR A 192 -0.52 -9.39 2.41
C THR A 192 -1.62 -10.21 1.73
N VAL A 193 -1.22 -11.24 0.98
CA VAL A 193 -2.17 -12.21 0.41
C VAL A 193 -2.98 -12.85 1.55
N GLY A 194 -4.29 -12.89 1.37
CA GLY A 194 -5.18 -13.49 2.36
C GLY A 194 -5.55 -12.58 3.54
N GLU A 195 -5.25 -11.27 3.47
CA GLU A 195 -5.63 -10.27 4.47
C GLU A 195 -6.43 -9.13 3.88
N VAL A 196 -7.21 -8.45 4.71
CA VAL A 196 -7.95 -7.22 4.38
C VAL A 196 -7.33 -6.05 5.13
N LEU A 197 -6.82 -5.07 4.39
CA LEU A 197 -6.30 -3.82 4.93
C LEU A 197 -7.36 -2.74 4.87
N VAL A 198 -7.83 -2.26 6.03
CA VAL A 198 -8.79 -1.16 6.13
C VAL A 198 -8.05 0.17 5.93
N VAL A 199 -8.55 0.98 5.03
CA VAL A 199 -8.03 2.33 4.77
C VAL A 199 -8.49 3.27 5.89
N PRO A 200 -7.58 4.00 6.55
CA PRO A 200 -7.93 4.91 7.63
C PRO A 200 -8.65 6.16 7.13
N VAL A 201 -9.49 6.73 7.99
CA VAL A 201 -10.25 7.94 7.71
C VAL A 201 -9.40 9.21 7.85
N ASP A 202 -8.51 9.25 8.85
CA ASP A 202 -7.81 10.46 9.27
C ASP A 202 -6.67 10.91 8.35
N TYR A 203 -6.16 10.01 7.50
CA TYR A 203 -5.01 10.29 6.64
C TYR A 203 -4.97 9.43 5.39
N GLN A 204 -4.37 9.97 4.35
CA GLN A 204 -4.15 9.25 3.10
C GLN A 204 -3.14 8.11 3.28
N LEU A 205 -3.41 6.99 2.61
CA LEU A 205 -2.39 5.99 2.30
C LEU A 205 -1.88 6.24 0.88
N ARG A 206 -0.58 6.06 0.68
CA ARG A 206 0.03 5.89 -0.63
C ARG A 206 0.36 4.43 -0.83
N PHE A 207 0.04 3.93 -2.00
CA PHE A 207 0.42 2.58 -2.39
C PHE A 207 1.64 2.67 -3.29
N LEU A 208 2.71 1.97 -2.89
CA LEU A 208 3.99 1.96 -3.58
C LEU A 208 4.25 0.58 -4.18
N PRO A 209 5.22 0.45 -5.12
CA PRO A 209 5.63 -0.84 -5.66
C PRO A 209 5.87 -1.89 -4.57
N PHE A 210 5.78 -3.17 -4.95
CA PHE A 210 5.91 -4.32 -4.04
C PHE A 210 4.83 -4.42 -2.96
N GLY A 211 3.67 -3.77 -3.19
CA GLY A 211 2.53 -3.84 -2.28
C GLY A 211 2.72 -3.09 -0.96
N LEU A 212 3.62 -2.11 -0.91
CA LEU A 212 3.82 -1.29 0.27
C LEU A 212 2.73 -0.24 0.37
N ALA A 213 2.02 -0.20 1.51
CA ALA A 213 1.08 0.86 1.87
C ALA A 213 1.72 1.75 2.94
N VAL A 214 1.78 3.05 2.69
CA VAL A 214 2.49 4.03 3.52
C VAL A 214 1.53 5.13 3.97
N LYS A 215 1.51 5.40 5.27
CA LYS A 215 0.80 6.54 5.84
C LYS A 215 1.42 7.84 5.37
N THR A 216 0.61 8.76 4.86
CA THR A 216 1.04 10.13 4.59
C THR A 216 0.64 11.05 5.75
N ARG A 217 1.22 12.27 5.77
CA ARG A 217 0.76 13.33 6.69
C ARG A 217 -0.36 14.19 6.10
N LYS A 218 -0.88 13.80 4.94
CA LYS A 218 -1.92 14.56 4.24
C LYS A 218 -3.29 14.01 4.61
N ALA A 219 -4.23 14.92 4.84
CA ALA A 219 -5.64 14.58 4.90
C ALA A 219 -6.14 14.20 3.50
N TRP A 220 -7.24 13.45 3.43
CA TRP A 220 -7.92 13.17 2.18
C TRP A 220 -8.35 14.45 1.48
N THR A 221 -8.25 14.50 0.15
CA THR A 221 -8.73 15.62 -0.65
C THR A 221 -10.16 15.38 -1.09
N GLY A 222 -10.98 16.44 -1.11
CA GLY A 222 -12.39 16.32 -1.46
C GLY A 222 -13.32 16.18 -0.24
N GLN A 223 -14.55 15.75 -0.51
CA GLN A 223 -15.62 15.72 0.51
C GLN A 223 -15.77 14.35 1.18
N PHE A 224 -15.13 13.30 0.67
CA PHE A 224 -15.26 11.93 1.16
C PHE A 224 -13.98 11.46 1.86
N GLN A 225 -14.16 10.70 2.95
CA GLN A 225 -13.06 10.18 3.77
C GLN A 225 -13.37 8.75 4.23
N PRO A 226 -12.49 7.79 3.87
CA PRO A 226 -11.38 7.91 2.90
C PRO A 226 -11.88 8.17 1.49
N ALA A 227 -11.14 8.87 0.63
CA ALA A 227 -11.53 9.13 -0.75
C ALA A 227 -11.35 7.87 -1.62
N ILE A 228 -12.43 7.17 -1.92
CA ILE A 228 -12.44 5.90 -2.67
C ILE A 228 -11.84 6.09 -4.07
N ASP A 229 -12.17 7.19 -4.74
CA ASP A 229 -11.62 7.50 -6.06
C ASP A 229 -10.09 7.62 -6.05
N GLN A 230 -9.50 8.23 -5.00
CA GLN A 230 -8.05 8.32 -4.86
C GLN A 230 -7.41 6.96 -4.59
N VAL A 231 -7.97 6.17 -3.67
CA VAL A 231 -7.49 4.80 -3.39
C VAL A 231 -7.56 3.95 -4.66
N SER A 232 -8.66 4.06 -5.40
CA SER A 232 -8.85 3.33 -6.67
C SER A 232 -7.80 3.71 -7.70
N ALA A 233 -7.53 5.01 -7.87
CA ALA A 233 -6.57 5.51 -8.85
C ALA A 233 -5.15 5.01 -8.55
N GLU A 234 -4.69 5.11 -7.31
CA GLU A 234 -3.35 4.64 -6.91
C GLU A 234 -3.19 3.13 -7.09
N LEU A 235 -4.18 2.33 -6.68
CA LEU A 235 -4.13 0.88 -6.85
C LEU A 235 -4.23 0.48 -8.33
N ALA A 236 -5.06 1.17 -9.12
CA ALA A 236 -5.21 0.88 -10.54
C ALA A 236 -3.93 1.19 -11.34
N GLU A 237 -3.25 2.29 -11.01
CA GLU A 237 -1.97 2.63 -11.62
C GLU A 237 -0.90 1.58 -11.33
N LEU A 238 -0.85 1.09 -10.08
CA LEU A 238 0.15 0.14 -9.62
C LEU A 238 -0.12 -1.29 -10.10
N TYR A 239 -1.35 -1.79 -9.97
CA TYR A 239 -1.71 -3.18 -10.25
C TYR A 239 -2.31 -3.42 -11.64
N ARG A 240 -2.78 -2.36 -12.30
CA ARG A 240 -3.30 -2.39 -13.67
C ARG A 240 -4.35 -3.49 -13.88
N LYS A 241 -4.11 -4.43 -14.80
CA LYS A 241 -5.00 -5.57 -15.11
C LYS A 241 -5.21 -6.52 -13.92
N ASN A 242 -4.32 -6.46 -12.94
CA ASN A 242 -4.35 -7.27 -11.72
C ASN A 242 -5.12 -6.60 -10.58
N MET A 243 -5.75 -5.45 -10.83
CA MET A 243 -6.67 -4.82 -9.91
C MET A 243 -8.11 -5.23 -10.19
N SER A 244 -8.86 -5.48 -9.12
CA SER A 244 -10.32 -5.58 -9.13
C SER A 244 -10.91 -4.57 -8.15
N LEU A 245 -11.95 -3.86 -8.55
CA LEU A 245 -12.73 -2.94 -7.73
C LEU A 245 -14.14 -3.50 -7.57
N ILE A 246 -14.61 -3.67 -6.34
CA ILE A 246 -16.00 -4.00 -6.05
C ILE A 246 -16.62 -2.85 -5.26
N ILE A 247 -17.67 -2.25 -5.81
CA ILE A 247 -18.43 -1.17 -5.18
C ILE A 247 -19.69 -1.76 -4.59
N PHE A 248 -19.81 -1.66 -3.27
CA PHE A 248 -20.95 -2.09 -2.49
C PHE A 248 -21.91 -0.94 -2.20
N SER A 249 -22.96 -1.23 -1.45
CA SER A 249 -23.94 -0.27 -0.96
C SER A 249 -23.29 1.01 -0.41
N GLY A 250 -23.81 2.17 -0.82
CA GLY A 250 -23.30 3.46 -0.37
C GLY A 250 -24.11 4.63 -0.91
N MET A 251 -24.21 5.72 -0.12
CA MET A 251 -24.96 6.92 -0.43
C MET A 251 -24.00 8.03 -0.86
N CYS A 252 -23.57 8.05 -2.09
CA CYS A 252 -22.79 9.10 -2.78
C CYS A 252 -22.40 8.59 -4.18
N ASN A 253 -21.49 9.32 -4.85
CA ASN A 253 -20.93 8.91 -6.13
C ASN A 253 -19.41 8.64 -6.06
N ASP A 254 -18.80 8.59 -4.89
CA ASP A 254 -17.39 8.24 -4.74
C ASP A 254 -17.16 6.79 -5.17
N GLY A 255 -16.18 6.57 -6.03
CA GLY A 255 -15.96 5.33 -6.78
C GLY A 255 -16.35 5.42 -8.26
N GLU A 256 -17.05 6.48 -8.70
CA GLU A 256 -17.38 6.70 -10.11
C GLU A 256 -16.12 6.94 -10.95
N ILE A 257 -15.26 7.86 -10.51
CA ILE A 257 -13.97 8.14 -11.16
C ILE A 257 -13.05 6.92 -11.00
N GLY A 258 -13.03 6.30 -9.83
CA GLY A 258 -12.29 5.07 -9.56
C GLY A 258 -12.63 3.93 -10.50
N ALA A 259 -13.92 3.75 -10.83
CA ALA A 259 -14.37 2.77 -11.81
C ALA A 259 -13.81 3.05 -13.22
N ARG A 260 -13.83 4.32 -13.65
CA ARG A 260 -13.26 4.74 -14.96
C ARG A 260 -11.75 4.49 -15.01
N VAL A 261 -11.02 4.90 -13.97
CA VAL A 261 -9.56 4.73 -13.90
C VAL A 261 -9.20 3.24 -13.85
N THR A 262 -9.86 2.46 -12.99
CA THR A 262 -9.64 1.02 -12.91
C THR A 262 -9.83 0.35 -14.25
N LYS A 263 -10.90 0.67 -14.96
CA LYS A 263 -11.17 0.13 -16.30
C LYS A 263 -10.14 0.57 -17.33
N ALA A 264 -9.75 1.84 -17.32
CA ALA A 264 -8.73 2.39 -18.23
C ALA A 264 -7.36 1.72 -18.03
N CYS A 265 -7.01 1.36 -16.80
CA CYS A 265 -5.79 0.61 -16.47
C CYS A 265 -5.90 -0.90 -16.78
N GLY A 266 -7.03 -1.38 -17.30
CA GLY A 266 -7.27 -2.78 -17.65
C GLY A 266 -7.78 -3.64 -16.49
N GLY A 267 -8.08 -3.05 -15.33
CA GLY A 267 -8.67 -3.71 -14.17
C GLY A 267 -10.14 -4.06 -14.35
N ARG A 268 -10.70 -4.76 -13.37
CA ARG A 268 -12.10 -5.20 -13.33
C ARG A 268 -12.91 -4.30 -12.41
N VAL A 269 -14.14 -3.98 -12.82
CA VAL A 269 -15.08 -3.22 -12.00
C VAL A 269 -16.35 -4.02 -11.85
N TRP A 270 -16.71 -4.35 -10.63
CA TRP A 270 -17.92 -5.06 -10.23
C TRP A 270 -18.72 -4.23 -9.25
N VAL A 271 -20.01 -4.47 -9.16
CA VAL A 271 -20.87 -3.75 -8.22
C VAL A 271 -21.85 -4.68 -7.54
N GLN A 272 -22.24 -4.34 -6.33
CA GLN A 272 -23.38 -4.93 -5.68
C GLN A 272 -24.65 -4.58 -6.49
N ASN A 273 -25.51 -5.58 -6.72
CA ASN A 273 -26.79 -5.33 -7.38
C ASN A 273 -27.59 -4.26 -6.61
N PRO A 274 -28.00 -3.15 -7.26
CA PRO A 274 -28.76 -2.08 -6.63
C PRO A 274 -29.95 -2.53 -5.80
N ASP A 275 -30.69 -3.55 -6.26
CA ASP A 275 -31.85 -4.10 -5.57
C ASP A 275 -31.52 -4.76 -4.22
N SER A 276 -30.25 -5.12 -4.00
CA SER A 276 -29.77 -5.72 -2.76
C SER A 276 -29.06 -4.71 -1.82
N CYS A 277 -28.99 -3.44 -2.23
CA CYS A 277 -28.32 -2.39 -1.46
C CYS A 277 -29.24 -1.74 -0.42
N VAL A 278 -28.68 -1.32 0.70
CA VAL A 278 -29.33 -0.37 1.61
C VAL A 278 -29.43 1.01 0.95
N SER A 279 -28.36 1.44 0.27
CA SER A 279 -28.35 2.62 -0.60
C SER A 279 -27.67 2.26 -1.92
N PRO A 280 -28.33 2.40 -3.06
CA PRO A 280 -27.81 1.98 -4.36
C PRO A 280 -27.01 3.05 -5.10
N ASP A 281 -26.80 4.24 -4.53
CA ASP A 281 -26.26 5.40 -5.25
C ASP A 281 -24.85 5.14 -5.79
N MET A 282 -23.94 4.59 -4.97
CA MET A 282 -22.58 4.26 -5.41
C MET A 282 -22.55 3.19 -6.50
N PRO A 283 -23.24 2.05 -6.37
CA PRO A 283 -23.38 1.09 -7.47
C PRO A 283 -23.98 1.70 -8.73
N ASN A 284 -25.05 2.50 -8.63
CA ASN A 284 -25.69 3.15 -9.77
C ASN A 284 -24.75 4.14 -10.47
N ALA A 285 -23.99 4.95 -9.70
CA ALA A 285 -22.98 5.86 -10.25
C ALA A 285 -21.92 5.10 -11.05
N ALA A 286 -21.42 3.98 -10.51
CA ALA A 286 -20.47 3.13 -11.21
C ALA A 286 -21.07 2.48 -12.46
N ILE A 287 -22.32 1.98 -12.42
CA ILE A 287 -23.04 1.42 -13.58
C ILE A 287 -23.17 2.46 -14.69
N ALA A 288 -23.52 3.70 -14.33
CA ALA A 288 -23.67 4.80 -15.28
C ALA A 288 -22.38 5.12 -16.06
N THR A 289 -21.21 4.73 -15.53
CA THR A 289 -19.93 4.88 -16.26
C THR A 289 -19.78 3.96 -17.46
N GLY A 290 -20.55 2.86 -17.53
CA GLY A 290 -20.38 1.80 -18.53
C GLY A 290 -19.13 0.91 -18.30
N CYS A 291 -18.45 1.05 -17.17
CA CYS A 291 -17.20 0.31 -16.85
C CYS A 291 -17.45 -1.01 -16.13
N VAL A 292 -18.64 -1.21 -15.59
CA VAL A 292 -19.02 -2.38 -14.79
C VAL A 292 -19.11 -3.62 -15.67
N SER A 293 -18.45 -4.70 -15.25
CA SER A 293 -18.42 -5.98 -15.96
C SER A 293 -19.22 -7.10 -15.26
N GLU A 294 -19.56 -6.92 -13.99
CA GLU A 294 -20.30 -7.91 -13.19
C GLU A 294 -21.18 -7.21 -12.17
N GLN A 295 -22.40 -7.75 -11.93
CA GLN A 295 -23.33 -7.28 -10.91
C GLN A 295 -23.89 -8.49 -10.15
N GLY A 296 -24.00 -8.39 -8.84
CA GLY A 296 -24.56 -9.47 -8.03
C GLY A 296 -24.78 -9.09 -6.58
N SER A 297 -25.48 -9.94 -5.82
CA SER A 297 -25.48 -9.82 -4.36
C SER A 297 -24.07 -10.04 -3.80
N PRO A 298 -23.78 -9.60 -2.57
CA PRO A 298 -22.46 -9.84 -1.97
C PRO A 298 -22.02 -11.30 -2.05
N LYS A 299 -22.92 -12.23 -1.80
CA LYS A 299 -22.68 -13.68 -1.93
C LYS A 299 -22.33 -14.09 -3.37
N GLN A 300 -23.07 -13.61 -4.37
CA GLN A 300 -22.81 -13.93 -5.77
C GLN A 300 -21.47 -13.38 -6.24
N LEU A 301 -21.11 -12.15 -5.85
CA LEU A 301 -19.82 -11.54 -6.13
C LEU A 301 -18.67 -12.34 -5.50
N ALA A 302 -18.82 -12.83 -4.27
CA ALA A 302 -17.85 -13.70 -3.63
C ALA A 302 -17.64 -15.02 -4.37
N GLN A 303 -18.74 -15.64 -4.86
CA GLN A 303 -18.67 -16.85 -5.65
C GLN A 303 -18.02 -16.62 -7.01
N ALA A 304 -18.36 -15.52 -7.69
CA ALA A 304 -17.77 -15.15 -8.97
C ALA A 304 -16.25 -14.88 -8.82
N LEU A 305 -15.84 -14.16 -7.76
CA LEU A 305 -14.44 -13.92 -7.48
C LEU A 305 -13.69 -15.21 -7.15
N THR A 306 -14.29 -16.09 -6.38
CA THR A 306 -13.73 -17.42 -6.09
C THR A 306 -13.50 -18.22 -7.37
N ALA A 307 -14.44 -18.20 -8.30
CA ALA A 307 -14.29 -18.90 -9.58
C ALA A 307 -13.21 -18.29 -10.49
N LEU A 308 -12.97 -16.97 -10.36
CA LEU A 308 -11.92 -16.27 -11.14
C LEU A 308 -10.50 -16.66 -10.73
N TYR A 309 -10.28 -17.01 -9.46
CA TYR A 309 -8.95 -17.28 -8.88
C TYR A 309 -8.69 -18.74 -8.54
N ARG A 310 -9.63 -19.64 -8.82
CA ARG A 310 -9.48 -21.11 -8.75
C ARG A 310 -9.28 -21.73 -10.11
#